data_bf706f75538954cde7630e4a63b524f2
#
_entry.id   bf706f75538954cde7630e4a63b524f2
#
_cell.length_a   1.000
_cell.length_b   1.000
_cell.length_c   1.000
_cell.angle_alpha   90.00
_cell.angle_beta   90.00
_cell.angle_gamma   90.00
#
_symmetry.space_group_name_H-M   'P 1'
#
loop_
_entity.id
_entity.type
_entity.pdbx_description
1 polymer ?
#
loop_
_entity_poly.entity_id
_entity_poly.type
_entity_poly.pdbx_seq_one_letter_code
_entity_poly.pdbx_strand_id
1 'polypeptide(L)'
;MIVNTRPSILANKTNDLLARSGIEFMHEPLTKILSISPSNQALEKLQQLDSYDVIIFTSQSAAKFGAPYLQKHTSKNLNLLIMAIGLATQRVLSEHGLVSEVPSGFNSAGLAELIEQGKHEKCLIFCG
;
A
#
# COMPACT_ATOMS: atom_id res chain seq x y z
N MET A 1 -29.21 -1.77 12.99
CA MET A 1 -28.01 -0.95 13.17
C MET A 1 -26.76 -1.75 12.85
N ILE A 2 -25.83 -1.17 12.10
CA ILE A 2 -24.53 -1.77 11.78
C ILE A 2 -23.46 -1.15 12.68
N VAL A 3 -22.53 -1.95 13.21
CA VAL A 3 -21.33 -1.45 13.89
C VAL A 3 -20.12 -1.64 12.98
N ASN A 4 -19.54 -0.53 12.54
CA ASN A 4 -18.30 -0.55 11.76
C ASN A 4 -17.11 -0.50 12.72
N THR A 5 -16.36 -1.59 12.81
CA THR A 5 -15.22 -1.75 13.72
C THR A 5 -13.86 -1.51 13.05
N ARG A 6 -13.85 -1.07 11.80
CA ARG A 6 -12.60 -0.80 11.06
C ARG A 6 -11.80 0.32 11.71
N PRO A 7 -10.46 0.26 11.63
CA PRO A 7 -9.60 1.39 12.02
C PRO A 7 -10.06 2.69 11.37
N SER A 8 -10.07 3.79 12.11
CA SER A 8 -10.59 5.09 11.63
C SER A 8 -9.96 5.53 10.30
N ILE A 9 -8.67 5.30 10.14
CA ILE A 9 -7.91 5.63 8.91
C ILE A 9 -8.43 4.88 7.65
N LEU A 10 -9.15 3.77 7.81
CA LEU A 10 -9.69 2.95 6.72
C LEU A 10 -11.23 2.94 6.67
N ALA A 11 -11.90 3.63 7.57
CA ALA A 11 -13.35 3.54 7.75
C ALA A 11 -14.16 4.49 6.86
N ASN A 12 -13.59 5.62 6.44
CA ASN A 12 -14.32 6.72 5.79
C ASN A 12 -15.16 6.26 4.61
N LYS A 13 -14.59 5.52 3.68
CA LYS A 13 -15.33 5.02 2.50
C LYS A 13 -16.53 4.14 2.87
N THR A 14 -16.37 3.30 3.89
CA THR A 14 -17.46 2.43 4.37
C THR A 14 -18.53 3.26 5.07
N ASN A 15 -18.13 4.19 5.93
CA ASN A 15 -19.05 5.09 6.63
C ASN A 15 -19.85 5.94 5.65
N ASP A 16 -19.20 6.53 4.65
CA ASP A 16 -19.85 7.33 3.61
C ASP A 16 -20.86 6.51 2.81
N LEU A 17 -20.51 5.26 2.48
CA LEU A 17 -21.41 4.37 1.75
C LEU A 17 -22.66 4.03 2.59
N LEU A 18 -22.48 3.69 3.86
CA LEU A 18 -23.59 3.40 4.78
C LEU A 18 -24.51 4.62 4.95
N ALA A 19 -23.91 5.80 5.15
CA ALA A 19 -24.66 7.05 5.29
C ALA A 19 -25.48 7.36 4.03
N ARG A 20 -24.87 7.27 2.85
CA ARG A 20 -25.56 7.51 1.55
C ARG A 20 -26.66 6.49 1.26
N SER A 21 -26.53 5.28 1.79
CA SER A 21 -27.55 4.23 1.64
C SER A 21 -28.68 4.35 2.67
N GLY A 22 -28.64 5.37 3.55
CA GLY A 22 -29.64 5.54 4.60
C GLY A 22 -29.60 4.46 5.69
N ILE A 23 -28.46 3.77 5.81
CA ILE A 23 -28.27 2.69 6.79
C ILE A 23 -27.76 3.30 8.09
N GLU A 24 -28.50 3.07 9.17
CA GLU A 24 -28.06 3.46 10.50
C GLU A 24 -26.83 2.66 10.92
N PHE A 25 -25.76 3.33 11.31
CA PHE A 25 -24.53 2.70 11.74
C PHE A 25 -23.84 3.49 12.85
N MET A 26 -23.01 2.77 13.60
CA MET A 26 -22.06 3.31 14.57
C MET A 26 -20.65 2.96 14.14
N HIS A 27 -19.74 3.91 14.21
CA HIS A 27 -18.32 3.64 13.98
C HIS A 27 -17.59 3.52 15.33
N GLU A 28 -17.22 2.29 15.67
CA GLU A 28 -16.51 1.95 16.92
C GLU A 28 -15.25 1.15 16.58
N PRO A 29 -14.12 1.82 16.30
CA PRO A 29 -12.90 1.13 15.88
C PRO A 29 -12.30 0.28 17.01
N LEU A 30 -12.15 -1.02 16.75
CA LEU A 30 -11.55 -1.96 17.71
C LEU A 30 -10.01 -2.03 17.61
N THR A 31 -9.43 -1.48 16.53
CA THR A 31 -7.99 -1.49 16.28
C THR A 31 -7.53 -0.12 15.79
N LYS A 32 -6.29 0.21 16.08
CA LYS A 32 -5.63 1.42 15.61
C LYS A 32 -4.38 1.05 14.81
N ILE A 33 -4.27 1.61 13.60
CA ILE A 33 -3.07 1.46 12.79
C ILE A 33 -2.13 2.61 13.14
N LEU A 34 -0.90 2.27 13.55
CA LEU A 34 0.13 3.22 13.91
C LEU A 34 1.32 3.09 12.97
N SER A 35 1.91 4.21 12.62
CA SER A 35 3.22 4.23 11.98
C SER A 35 4.29 3.80 12.99
N ILE A 36 5.17 2.91 12.58
CA ILE A 36 6.38 2.58 13.32
C ILE A 36 7.61 3.05 12.54
N SER A 37 8.64 3.46 13.25
CA SER A 37 9.91 3.79 12.61
C SER A 37 10.53 2.53 11.99
N PRO A 38 11.10 2.61 10.78
CA PRO A 38 11.77 1.46 10.18
C PRO A 38 12.98 1.04 11.00
N SER A 39 13.24 -0.27 11.06
CA SER A 39 14.46 -0.81 11.65
C SER A 39 15.70 -0.41 10.84
N ASN A 40 16.89 -0.53 11.44
CA ASN A 40 18.14 -0.28 10.71
C ASN A 40 18.25 -1.16 9.46
N GLN A 41 17.85 -2.44 9.57
CA GLN A 41 17.84 -3.35 8.42
C GLN A 41 16.89 -2.89 7.31
N ALA A 42 15.73 -2.34 7.66
CA ALA A 42 14.81 -1.77 6.68
C ALA A 42 15.38 -0.51 6.01
N LEU A 43 16.06 0.34 6.78
CA LEU A 43 16.74 1.53 6.25
C LEU A 43 17.89 1.16 5.30
N GLU A 44 18.66 0.12 5.62
CA GLU A 44 19.73 -0.39 4.73
C GLU A 44 19.15 -0.88 3.38
N LYS A 45 18.01 -1.58 3.40
CA LYS A 45 17.32 -1.99 2.16
C LYS A 45 16.86 -0.78 1.35
N LEU A 46 16.35 0.26 2.00
CA LEU A 46 15.95 1.49 1.33
C LEU A 46 17.12 2.26 0.71
N GLN A 47 18.32 2.16 1.29
CA GLN A 47 19.54 2.73 0.71
C GLN A 47 20.02 1.97 -0.54
N GLN A 48 19.55 0.74 -0.74
CA GLN A 48 19.93 -0.13 -1.85
C GLN A 48 18.79 -0.32 -2.86
N LEU A 49 17.91 0.68 -3.03
CA LEU A 49 16.74 0.58 -3.93
C LEU A 49 17.12 0.22 -5.36
N ASP A 50 18.26 0.69 -5.86
CA ASP A 50 18.77 0.39 -7.20
C ASP A 50 19.05 -1.12 -7.43
N SER A 51 19.12 -1.90 -6.35
CA SER A 51 19.35 -3.33 -6.42
C SER A 51 18.05 -4.15 -6.54
N TYR A 52 16.88 -3.50 -6.51
CA TYR A 52 15.58 -4.16 -6.62
C TYR A 52 14.96 -3.88 -7.98
N ASP A 53 14.27 -4.88 -8.54
CA ASP A 53 13.54 -4.77 -9.79
C ASP A 53 12.14 -4.21 -9.58
N VAL A 54 11.53 -4.56 -8.44
CA VAL A 54 10.13 -4.24 -8.12
C VAL A 54 9.98 -3.86 -6.66
N ILE A 55 9.17 -2.85 -6.44
CA ILE A 55 8.67 -2.45 -5.11
C ILE A 55 7.18 -2.79 -5.02
N ILE A 56 6.78 -3.50 -3.97
CA ILE A 56 5.40 -3.98 -3.80
C ILE A 56 4.79 -3.37 -2.53
N PHE A 57 3.59 -2.82 -2.65
CA PHE A 57 2.78 -2.37 -1.52
C PHE A 57 1.55 -3.26 -1.35
N THR A 58 1.44 -3.93 -0.21
CA THR A 58 0.41 -4.94 0.05
C THR A 58 -0.85 -4.40 0.73
N SER A 59 -0.88 -3.12 1.09
CA SER A 59 -2.04 -2.50 1.73
C SER A 59 -2.03 -0.98 1.61
N GLN A 60 -3.18 -0.34 1.83
CA GLN A 60 -3.27 1.11 1.92
C GLN A 60 -2.40 1.69 3.05
N SER A 61 -2.31 0.99 4.18
CA SER A 61 -1.48 1.40 5.31
C SER A 61 0.00 1.31 4.97
N ALA A 62 0.43 0.24 4.30
CA ALA A 62 1.79 0.10 3.80
C ALA A 62 2.14 1.24 2.83
N ALA A 63 1.22 1.58 1.92
CA ALA A 63 1.40 2.72 1.00
C ALA A 63 1.47 4.05 1.74
N LYS A 64 0.54 4.32 2.65
CA LYS A 64 0.47 5.58 3.40
C LYS A 64 1.73 5.85 4.22
N PHE A 65 2.24 4.84 4.91
CA PHE A 65 3.39 4.98 5.79
C PHE A 65 4.73 4.68 5.10
N GLY A 66 4.74 3.85 4.04
CA GLY A 66 5.94 3.47 3.31
C GLY A 66 6.32 4.41 2.18
N ALA A 67 5.34 5.02 1.48
CA ALA A 67 5.61 5.89 0.34
C ALA A 67 6.56 7.07 0.67
N PRO A 68 6.44 7.77 1.82
CA PRO A 68 7.37 8.83 2.18
C PRO A 68 8.83 8.35 2.32
N TYR A 69 9.04 7.15 2.83
CA TYR A 69 10.39 6.56 2.92
C TYR A 69 10.93 6.21 1.55
N LEU A 70 10.10 5.62 0.68
CA LEU A 70 10.50 5.34 -0.69
C LEU A 70 10.90 6.63 -1.41
N GLN A 71 10.09 7.67 -1.35
CA GLN A 71 10.37 8.96 -1.98
C GLN A 71 11.68 9.60 -1.50
N LYS A 72 11.96 9.52 -0.20
CA LYS A 72 13.18 10.06 0.40
C LYS A 72 14.45 9.38 -0.11
N HIS A 73 14.37 8.09 -0.44
CA HIS A 73 15.51 7.26 -0.84
C HIS A 73 15.58 7.02 -2.36
N THR A 74 14.53 7.40 -3.11
CA THR A 74 14.52 7.25 -4.57
C THR A 74 15.25 8.42 -5.21
N SER A 75 16.31 8.13 -5.99
CA SER A 75 16.90 9.14 -6.86
C SER A 75 15.96 9.42 -8.05
N LYS A 76 15.97 10.67 -8.56
CA LYS A 76 15.04 11.13 -9.63
C LYS A 76 15.10 10.32 -10.95
N ASN A 77 16.06 9.41 -11.10
CA ASN A 77 16.32 8.66 -12.32
C ASN A 77 16.07 7.15 -12.20
N LEU A 78 15.43 6.69 -11.12
CA LEU A 78 15.12 5.27 -10.94
C LEU A 78 13.86 4.91 -11.72
N ASN A 79 14.01 4.08 -12.75
CA ASN A 79 12.91 3.35 -13.39
C ASN A 79 12.50 2.14 -12.52
N LEU A 80 12.06 2.42 -11.30
CA LEU A 80 11.56 1.41 -10.38
C LEU A 80 10.10 1.09 -10.72
N LEU A 81 9.84 -0.19 -10.99
CA LEU A 81 8.48 -0.68 -11.11
C LEU A 81 7.85 -0.75 -9.72
N ILE A 82 6.76 -0.06 -9.53
CA ILE A 82 5.98 -0.10 -8.29
C ILE A 82 4.68 -0.85 -8.55
N MET A 83 4.38 -1.83 -7.72
CA MET A 83 3.13 -2.60 -7.76
C MET A 83 2.31 -2.37 -6.50
N ALA A 84 1.02 -2.16 -6.68
CA ALA A 84 0.03 -2.10 -5.61
C ALA A 84 -0.87 -3.33 -5.68
N ILE A 85 -1.21 -3.94 -4.55
CA ILE A 85 -2.07 -5.13 -4.52
C ILE A 85 -3.47 -4.88 -5.09
N GLY A 86 -3.95 -3.64 -5.05
CA GLY A 86 -5.27 -3.28 -5.55
C GLY A 86 -5.46 -1.77 -5.70
N LEU A 87 -6.60 -1.38 -6.28
CA LEU A 87 -6.91 0.01 -6.63
C LEU A 87 -6.89 0.98 -5.45
N ALA A 88 -7.30 0.54 -4.26
CA ALA A 88 -7.27 1.40 -3.07
C ALA A 88 -5.83 1.73 -2.63
N THR A 89 -4.92 0.75 -2.72
CA THR A 89 -3.49 0.95 -2.44
C THR A 89 -2.85 1.83 -3.53
N GLN A 90 -3.18 1.60 -4.80
CA GLN A 90 -2.73 2.41 -5.93
C GLN A 90 -3.12 3.88 -5.76
N ARG A 91 -4.35 4.16 -5.31
CA ARG A 91 -4.82 5.52 -5.07
C ARG A 91 -3.98 6.22 -4.02
N VAL A 92 -3.67 5.57 -2.90
CA VAL A 92 -2.81 6.13 -1.85
C VAL A 92 -1.41 6.42 -2.39
N LEU A 93 -0.82 5.52 -3.19
CA LEU A 93 0.47 5.77 -3.85
C LEU A 93 0.42 6.97 -4.80
N SER A 94 -0.67 7.10 -5.56
CA SER A 94 -0.89 8.25 -6.46
C SER A 94 -0.99 9.58 -5.72
N GLU A 95 -1.61 9.62 -4.53
CA GLU A 95 -1.66 10.78 -3.65
C GLU A 95 -0.25 11.23 -3.20
N HIS A 96 0.69 10.29 -3.14
CA HIS A 96 2.11 10.55 -2.90
C HIS A 96 2.92 10.78 -4.19
N GLY A 97 2.27 10.92 -5.35
CA GLY A 97 2.94 11.14 -6.63
C GLY A 97 3.68 9.91 -7.19
N LEU A 98 3.38 8.70 -6.70
CA LEU A 98 3.96 7.45 -7.17
C LEU A 98 3.03 6.76 -8.17
N VAL A 99 3.54 6.48 -9.37
CA VAL A 99 2.83 5.69 -10.37
C VAL A 99 3.05 4.21 -10.07
N SER A 100 1.98 3.42 -10.06
CA SER A 100 2.05 1.99 -9.76
C SER A 100 1.13 1.16 -10.65
N GLU A 101 1.50 -0.10 -10.86
CA GLU A 101 0.69 -1.11 -11.54
C GLU A 101 -0.14 -1.91 -10.53
N VAL A 102 -1.28 -2.43 -10.99
CA VAL A 102 -2.19 -3.26 -10.18
C VAL A 102 -2.47 -4.55 -10.94
N PRO A 103 -2.38 -5.73 -10.30
CA PRO A 103 -2.72 -6.98 -10.94
C PRO A 103 -4.22 -7.06 -11.24
N SER A 104 -4.58 -7.71 -12.32
CA SER A 104 -5.99 -7.86 -12.75
C SER A 104 -6.89 -8.53 -11.69
N GLY A 105 -6.33 -9.44 -10.89
CA GLY A 105 -7.03 -10.15 -9.82
C GLY A 105 -7.12 -9.39 -8.49
N PHE A 106 -6.47 -8.25 -8.33
CA PHE A 106 -6.42 -7.44 -7.10
C PHE A 106 -6.03 -8.25 -5.84
N ASN A 107 -5.15 -9.23 -5.99
CA ASN A 107 -4.74 -10.14 -4.91
C ASN A 107 -3.27 -10.56 -5.05
N SER A 108 -2.78 -11.29 -4.04
CA SER A 108 -1.39 -11.74 -4.01
C SER A 108 -1.03 -12.72 -5.13
N ALA A 109 -1.99 -13.54 -5.59
CA ALA A 109 -1.76 -14.46 -6.71
C ALA A 109 -1.51 -13.69 -8.01
N GLY A 110 -2.32 -12.64 -8.27
CA GLY A 110 -2.12 -11.76 -9.42
C GLY A 110 -0.81 -10.99 -9.36
N LEU A 111 -0.35 -10.57 -8.16
CA LEU A 111 0.98 -9.98 -8.00
C LEU A 111 2.10 -10.97 -8.34
N ALA A 112 2.01 -12.21 -7.85
CA ALA A 112 2.99 -13.25 -8.16
C ALA A 112 3.07 -13.53 -9.67
N GLU A 113 1.94 -13.60 -10.34
CA GLU A 113 1.85 -13.79 -11.78
C GLU A 113 2.53 -12.63 -12.55
N LEU A 114 2.29 -11.37 -12.16
CA LEU A 114 2.95 -10.22 -12.77
C LEU A 114 4.48 -10.25 -12.58
N ILE A 115 4.93 -10.67 -11.41
CA ILE A 115 6.36 -10.80 -11.10
C ILE A 115 7.01 -11.86 -12.00
N GLU A 116 6.36 -13.03 -12.14
CA GLU A 116 6.84 -14.11 -13.02
C GLU A 116 6.86 -13.68 -14.50
N GLN A 117 5.78 -13.07 -14.99
CA GLN A 117 5.69 -12.58 -16.37
C GLN A 117 6.75 -11.53 -16.67
N GLY A 118 7.03 -10.63 -15.73
CA GLY A 118 8.07 -9.60 -15.84
C GLY A 118 9.48 -10.12 -15.63
N LYS A 119 9.67 -11.40 -15.23
CA LYS A 119 10.98 -12.00 -14.88
C LYS A 119 11.74 -11.20 -13.82
N HIS A 120 11.01 -10.65 -12.86
CA HIS A 120 11.59 -9.88 -11.76
C HIS A 120 12.16 -10.83 -10.70
N GLU A 121 13.44 -10.68 -10.39
CA GLU A 121 14.16 -11.58 -9.48
C GLU A 121 14.24 -11.03 -8.05
N LYS A 122 14.34 -9.70 -7.91
CA LYS A 122 14.55 -9.07 -6.61
C LYS A 122 13.47 -8.04 -6.28
N CYS A 123 12.61 -8.39 -5.33
CA CYS A 123 11.47 -7.59 -4.92
C CYS A 123 11.65 -7.05 -3.50
N LEU A 124 11.27 -5.79 -3.27
CA LEU A 124 11.13 -5.21 -1.94
C LEU A 124 9.65 -5.03 -1.62
N ILE A 125 9.21 -5.60 -0.49
CA ILE A 125 7.80 -5.59 -0.09
C ILE A 125 7.60 -4.67 1.10
N PHE A 126 6.71 -3.70 0.94
CA PHE A 126 6.16 -2.90 2.02
C PHE A 126 4.86 -3.56 2.50
N CYS A 127 4.86 -4.02 3.73
CA CYS A 127 3.71 -4.65 4.40
C CYS A 127 3.53 -4.06 5.81
N GLY A 128 2.36 -4.26 6.37
CA GLY A 128 2.00 -3.84 7.73
C GLY A 128 1.23 -4.92 8.45
#